data_1493f1e6214090e02e3bb8fa11e88d68
#
_entry.id   1493f1e6214090e02e3bb8fa11e88d68
#
_cell.length_a   1.000
_cell.length_b   1.000
_cell.length_c   1.000
_cell.angle_alpha   90.00
_cell.angle_beta   90.00
_cell.angle_gamma   90.00
#
_symmetry.space_group_name_H-M   'P 1'
#
loop_
_entity.id
_entity.type
_entity.pdbx_description
1 polymer ?
#
loop_
_entity_poly.entity_id
_entity_poly.type
_entity_poly.pdbx_seq_one_letter_code
_entity_poly.pdbx_strand_id
1 'polypeptide(L)'
;MSSILETRKDKAIILGVLIPLIIFAYAMSSPHISSPDHFAHIATHEAGLLIAGFLVSMTLIAYKKTRLPRMLFSAGAFSTLTLAQGIYLFLEKDMQPTHVINSADEIFEFLIVIMTVLFAIGIFYKNENMNHN
;
A
#
# COMPACT_ATOMS: atom_id res chain seq x y z
N MET A 1 -24.73 12.62 -4.55
CA MET A 1 -23.47 11.94 -4.15
C MET A 1 -22.35 12.97 -4.19
N SER A 2 -21.91 13.44 -3.02
CA SER A 2 -20.71 14.29 -2.97
C SER A 2 -19.50 13.44 -3.38
N SER A 3 -18.69 13.94 -4.30
CA SER A 3 -17.50 13.23 -4.74
C SER A 3 -16.55 13.00 -3.55
N ILE A 4 -15.92 11.84 -3.46
CA ILE A 4 -14.98 11.50 -2.39
C ILE A 4 -13.82 12.51 -2.31
N LEU A 5 -13.55 13.24 -3.40
CA LEU A 5 -12.43 14.18 -3.58
C LEU A 5 -12.86 15.65 -3.58
N GLU A 6 -13.84 16.03 -2.78
CA GLU A 6 -14.46 17.35 -2.88
C GLU A 6 -13.66 18.50 -2.24
N THR A 7 -12.74 18.20 -1.31
CA THR A 7 -12.01 19.24 -0.60
C THR A 7 -10.54 19.33 -1.01
N ARG A 8 -9.98 20.57 -0.97
CA ARG A 8 -8.52 20.78 -1.16
C ARG A 8 -7.67 19.94 -0.20
N LYS A 9 -8.19 19.68 1.02
CA LYS A 9 -7.52 18.87 2.03
C LYS A 9 -7.42 17.40 1.63
N ASP A 10 -8.44 16.84 0.98
CA ASP A 10 -8.44 15.45 0.52
C ASP A 10 -7.38 15.25 -0.59
N LYS A 11 -7.29 16.19 -1.52
CA LYS A 11 -6.24 16.19 -2.55
C LYS A 11 -4.84 16.32 -1.95
N ALA A 12 -4.68 17.13 -0.91
CA ALA A 12 -3.40 17.29 -0.22
C ALA A 12 -2.97 15.98 0.49
N ILE A 13 -3.90 15.22 1.06
CA ILE A 13 -3.60 13.91 1.66
C ILE A 13 -3.08 12.94 0.60
N ILE A 14 -3.76 12.85 -0.55
CA ILE A 14 -3.34 11.96 -1.64
C ILE A 14 -1.95 12.34 -2.16
N LEU A 15 -1.73 13.61 -2.44
CA LEU A 15 -0.44 14.11 -2.92
C LEU A 15 0.66 13.90 -1.87
N GLY A 16 0.35 14.14 -0.58
CA GLY A 16 1.29 13.94 0.53
C GLY A 16 1.73 12.49 0.71
N VAL A 17 0.93 11.52 0.29
CA VAL A 17 1.29 10.09 0.29
C VAL A 17 1.99 9.71 -1.02
N LEU A 18 1.43 10.09 -2.17
CA LEU A 18 1.94 9.65 -3.46
C LEU A 18 3.29 10.28 -3.83
N ILE A 19 3.53 11.54 -3.53
CA ILE A 19 4.79 12.20 -3.90
C ILE A 19 6.00 11.50 -3.24
N PRO A 20 6.02 11.25 -1.92
CA PRO A 20 7.12 10.49 -1.31
C PRO A 20 7.27 9.07 -1.88
N LEU A 21 6.16 8.38 -2.19
CA LEU A 21 6.21 7.05 -2.78
C LEU A 21 6.79 7.06 -4.20
N ILE A 22 6.45 8.05 -5.02
CA ILE A 22 7.02 8.23 -6.37
C ILE A 22 8.53 8.50 -6.28
N ILE A 23 8.95 9.38 -5.37
CA ILE A 23 10.37 9.68 -5.17
C ILE A 23 11.12 8.41 -4.71
N PHE A 24 10.54 7.65 -3.78
CA PHE A 24 11.10 6.39 -3.29
C PHE A 24 11.21 5.36 -4.43
N ALA A 25 10.12 5.12 -5.17
CA ALA A 25 10.10 4.22 -6.31
C ALA A 25 11.20 4.57 -7.32
N TYR A 26 11.27 5.83 -7.75
CA TYR A 26 12.30 6.31 -8.68
C TYR A 26 13.73 6.09 -8.16
N ALA A 27 13.96 6.33 -6.87
CA ALA A 27 15.28 6.11 -6.25
C ALA A 27 15.67 4.62 -6.21
N MET A 28 14.70 3.71 -6.10
CA MET A 28 14.95 2.26 -6.08
C MET A 28 15.14 1.69 -7.48
N SER A 29 14.39 2.15 -8.49
CA SER A 29 14.50 1.64 -9.88
C SER A 29 15.68 2.16 -10.65
N SER A 30 16.22 3.33 -10.30
CA SER A 30 17.28 3.98 -11.07
C SER A 30 18.53 3.11 -11.38
N PRO A 31 18.98 2.20 -10.50
CA PRO A 31 20.10 1.30 -10.78
C PRO A 31 19.79 0.19 -11.80
N HIS A 32 18.53 -0.15 -12.01
CA HIS A 32 18.10 -1.36 -12.73
C HIS A 32 17.55 -1.09 -14.13
N ILE A 33 17.51 0.16 -14.57
CA ILE A 33 16.98 0.59 -15.89
C ILE A 33 17.75 -0.06 -17.08
N SER A 34 18.96 -0.57 -16.85
CA SER A 34 19.82 -1.13 -17.90
C SER A 34 19.55 -2.60 -18.26
N SER A 35 18.70 -3.33 -17.51
CA SER A 35 18.40 -4.75 -17.78
C SER A 35 16.91 -4.96 -18.03
N PRO A 36 16.46 -5.26 -19.27
CA PRO A 36 15.04 -5.35 -19.63
C PRO A 36 14.24 -6.38 -18.82
N ASP A 37 14.84 -7.52 -18.49
CA ASP A 37 14.15 -8.60 -17.75
C ASP A 37 13.89 -8.21 -16.29
N HIS A 38 14.83 -7.50 -15.66
CA HIS A 38 14.66 -6.96 -14.30
C HIS A 38 13.70 -5.78 -14.25
N PHE A 39 13.67 -4.96 -15.29
CA PHE A 39 12.81 -3.78 -15.35
C PHE A 39 11.33 -4.12 -15.23
N ALA A 40 10.85 -5.14 -15.94
CA ALA A 40 9.43 -5.53 -15.88
C ALA A 40 9.01 -5.99 -14.47
N HIS A 41 9.89 -6.71 -13.78
CA HIS A 41 9.65 -7.17 -12.42
C HIS A 41 9.58 -6.00 -11.43
N ILE A 42 10.58 -5.13 -11.43
CA ILE A 42 10.62 -3.94 -10.58
C ILE A 42 9.42 -3.02 -10.85
N ALA A 43 9.09 -2.78 -12.12
CA ALA A 43 7.94 -1.96 -12.50
C ALA A 43 6.61 -2.49 -11.93
N THR A 44 6.46 -3.82 -11.79
CA THR A 44 5.28 -4.43 -11.16
C THR A 44 5.20 -4.08 -9.68
N HIS A 45 6.30 -4.15 -8.94
CA HIS A 45 6.34 -3.79 -7.52
C HIS A 45 6.18 -2.28 -7.30
N GLU A 46 6.73 -1.45 -8.18
CA GLU A 46 6.51 0.00 -8.16
C GLU A 46 5.05 0.37 -8.39
N ALA A 47 4.43 -0.23 -9.41
CA ALA A 47 3.00 -0.04 -9.66
C ALA A 47 2.16 -0.49 -8.45
N GLY A 48 2.48 -1.65 -7.86
CA GLY A 48 1.87 -2.15 -6.64
C GLY A 48 1.99 -1.17 -5.48
N LEU A 49 3.18 -0.61 -5.26
CA LEU A 49 3.46 0.39 -4.23
C LEU A 49 2.58 1.64 -4.41
N LEU A 50 2.53 2.19 -5.61
CA LEU A 50 1.76 3.40 -5.90
C LEU A 50 0.26 3.18 -5.79
N ILE A 51 -0.25 2.06 -6.31
CA ILE A 51 -1.67 1.70 -6.21
C ILE A 51 -2.05 1.49 -4.74
N ALA A 52 -1.26 0.74 -3.96
CA ALA A 52 -1.52 0.51 -2.56
C ALA A 52 -1.50 1.83 -1.76
N GLY A 53 -0.53 2.71 -1.97
CA GLY A 53 -0.47 4.03 -1.35
C GLY A 53 -1.66 4.93 -1.70
N PHE A 54 -2.12 4.89 -2.95
CA PHE A 54 -3.36 5.56 -3.35
C PHE A 54 -4.57 5.02 -2.59
N LEU A 55 -4.70 3.69 -2.47
CA LEU A 55 -5.79 3.04 -1.74
C LEU A 55 -5.75 3.35 -0.23
N VAL A 56 -4.56 3.45 0.38
CA VAL A 56 -4.40 3.95 1.77
C VAL A 56 -5.01 5.34 1.89
N SER A 57 -4.63 6.25 1.00
CA SER A 57 -5.13 7.63 1.03
C SER A 57 -6.65 7.69 0.90
N MET A 58 -7.22 6.92 -0.03
CA MET A 58 -8.66 6.87 -0.27
C MET A 58 -9.42 6.29 0.92
N THR A 59 -8.92 5.22 1.53
CA THR A 59 -9.56 4.60 2.71
C THR A 59 -9.47 5.47 3.95
N LEU A 60 -8.36 6.20 4.15
CA LEU A 60 -8.24 7.19 5.23
C LEU A 60 -9.21 8.37 5.06
N ILE A 61 -9.36 8.88 3.83
CA ILE A 61 -10.34 9.93 3.52
C ILE A 61 -11.76 9.41 3.77
N ALA A 62 -12.06 8.19 3.32
CA ALA A 62 -13.35 7.55 3.55
C ALA A 62 -13.62 7.37 5.06
N TYR A 63 -12.62 6.89 5.84
CA TYR A 63 -12.72 6.79 7.29
C TYR A 63 -13.00 8.15 7.94
N LYS A 64 -12.27 9.19 7.55
CA LYS A 64 -12.46 10.54 8.07
C LYS A 64 -13.90 11.07 7.84
N LYS A 65 -14.48 10.74 6.69
CA LYS A 65 -15.84 11.17 6.31
C LYS A 65 -16.94 10.32 6.95
N THR A 66 -16.76 9.00 6.99
CA THR A 66 -17.79 8.06 7.43
C THR A 66 -17.68 7.61 8.87
N ARG A 67 -16.47 7.71 9.46
CA ARG A 67 -16.12 7.18 10.79
C ARG A 67 -16.41 5.68 10.96
N LEU A 68 -16.52 4.95 9.86
CA LEU A 68 -16.76 3.51 9.88
C LEU A 68 -15.48 2.75 10.19
N PRO A 69 -15.40 1.96 11.29
CA PRO A 69 -14.18 1.22 11.67
C PRO A 69 -13.65 0.30 10.58
N ARG A 70 -14.52 -0.28 9.76
CA ARG A 70 -14.12 -1.12 8.63
C ARG A 70 -13.18 -0.40 7.65
N MET A 71 -13.31 0.91 7.48
CA MET A 71 -12.43 1.71 6.62
C MET A 71 -11.02 1.82 7.22
N LEU A 72 -10.91 1.79 8.55
CA LEU A 72 -9.62 1.79 9.24
C LEU A 72 -8.89 0.46 9.04
N PHE A 73 -9.59 -0.68 9.12
CA PHE A 73 -9.01 -1.99 8.83
C PHE A 73 -8.55 -2.09 7.37
N SER A 74 -9.35 -1.57 6.43
CA SER A 74 -8.94 -1.50 5.02
C SER A 74 -7.71 -0.61 4.83
N ALA A 75 -7.64 0.54 5.51
CA ALA A 75 -6.46 1.40 5.47
C ALA A 75 -5.23 0.68 6.04
N GLY A 76 -5.38 -0.06 7.15
CA GLY A 76 -4.32 -0.91 7.71
C GLY A 76 -3.84 -1.98 6.72
N ALA A 77 -4.77 -2.68 6.07
CA ALA A 77 -4.45 -3.69 5.07
C ALA A 77 -3.67 -3.12 3.89
N PHE A 78 -4.10 -1.99 3.31
CA PHE A 78 -3.37 -1.34 2.22
C PHE A 78 -2.04 -0.75 2.67
N SER A 79 -1.93 -0.27 3.92
CA SER A 79 -0.65 0.17 4.49
C SER A 79 0.33 -1.00 4.59
N THR A 80 -0.13 -2.19 5.01
CA THR A 80 0.69 -3.40 5.05
C THR A 80 1.16 -3.79 3.64
N LEU A 81 0.29 -3.70 2.63
CA LEU A 81 0.67 -3.94 1.24
C LEU A 81 1.69 -2.92 0.73
N THR A 82 1.51 -1.63 1.05
CA THR A 82 2.47 -0.57 0.70
C THR A 82 3.84 -0.86 1.31
N LEU A 83 3.87 -1.27 2.59
CA LEU A 83 5.11 -1.66 3.27
C LEU A 83 5.75 -2.89 2.63
N ALA A 84 4.95 -3.92 2.29
CA ALA A 84 5.45 -5.13 1.63
C ALA A 84 6.15 -4.80 0.31
N GLN A 85 5.52 -4.00 -0.55
CA GLN A 85 6.11 -3.56 -1.82
C GLN A 85 7.36 -2.70 -1.59
N GLY A 86 7.32 -1.79 -0.61
CA GLY A 86 8.47 -0.92 -0.30
C GLY A 86 9.67 -1.69 0.25
N ILE A 87 9.44 -2.65 1.15
CA ILE A 87 10.49 -3.51 1.70
C ILE A 87 11.09 -4.37 0.58
N TYR A 88 10.25 -4.95 -0.27
CA TYR A 88 10.71 -5.74 -1.40
C TYR A 88 11.66 -4.94 -2.30
N LEU A 89 11.24 -3.76 -2.76
CA LEU A 89 12.06 -2.88 -3.59
C LEU A 89 13.36 -2.45 -2.90
N PHE A 90 13.32 -2.21 -1.59
CA PHE A 90 14.51 -1.83 -0.82
C PHE A 90 15.52 -2.98 -0.73
N LEU A 91 15.05 -4.19 -0.44
CA LEU A 91 15.91 -5.37 -0.34
C LEU A 91 16.51 -5.75 -1.70
N GLU A 92 15.74 -5.66 -2.78
CA GLU A 92 16.20 -6.00 -4.12
C GLU A 92 17.31 -5.06 -4.63
N LYS A 93 17.33 -3.80 -4.17
CA LYS A 93 18.37 -2.84 -4.55
C LYS A 93 19.79 -3.27 -4.14
N ASP A 94 19.94 -3.88 -2.99
CA ASP A 94 21.25 -4.20 -2.39
C ASP A 94 21.72 -5.64 -2.69
N MET A 95 20.93 -6.44 -3.43
CA MET A 95 21.19 -7.86 -3.58
C MET A 95 22.12 -8.21 -4.73
N GLN A 96 23.23 -8.84 -4.36
CA GLN A 96 24.00 -9.75 -5.22
C GLN A 96 23.22 -11.08 -5.35
N PRO A 97 23.21 -11.73 -6.54
CA PRO A 97 22.14 -12.69 -6.92
C PRO A 97 22.14 -14.06 -6.25
N THR A 98 22.79 -14.30 -5.12
CA THR A 98 23.03 -15.69 -4.71
C THR A 98 22.39 -16.20 -3.41
N HIS A 99 21.92 -15.38 -2.44
CA HIS A 99 21.41 -15.96 -1.18
C HIS A 99 20.30 -15.20 -0.42
N VAL A 100 19.84 -14.06 -0.87
CA VAL A 100 18.92 -13.20 -0.09
C VAL A 100 17.49 -13.17 -0.67
N ILE A 101 17.27 -13.74 -1.85
CA ILE A 101 15.96 -13.81 -2.52
C ILE A 101 14.91 -14.48 -1.62
N ASN A 102 15.27 -15.56 -0.95
CA ASN A 102 14.33 -16.31 -0.08
C ASN A 102 13.79 -15.46 1.07
N SER A 103 14.61 -14.61 1.69
CA SER A 103 14.16 -13.81 2.84
C SER A 103 13.25 -12.65 2.45
N ALA A 104 13.44 -12.05 1.27
CA ALA A 104 12.56 -11.00 0.77
C ALA A 104 11.17 -11.55 0.42
N ASP A 105 11.12 -12.69 -0.25
CA ASP A 105 9.88 -13.38 -0.60
C ASP A 105 9.13 -13.83 0.64
N GLU A 106 9.80 -14.41 1.64
CA GLU A 106 9.19 -14.83 2.90
C GLU A 106 8.57 -13.65 3.67
N ILE A 107 9.27 -12.51 3.74
CA ILE A 107 8.75 -11.29 4.38
C ILE A 107 7.53 -10.78 3.61
N PHE A 108 7.61 -10.77 2.28
CA PHE A 108 6.52 -10.33 1.43
C PHE A 108 5.27 -11.21 1.62
N GLU A 109 5.42 -12.53 1.58
CA GLU A 109 4.32 -13.48 1.81
C GLU A 109 3.69 -13.32 3.20
N PHE A 110 4.51 -13.15 4.25
CA PHE A 110 4.03 -12.89 5.60
C PHE A 110 3.19 -11.62 5.69
N LEU A 111 3.63 -10.53 5.05
CA LEU A 111 2.89 -9.28 5.02
C LEU A 111 1.58 -9.39 4.22
N ILE A 112 1.54 -10.18 3.15
CA ILE A 112 0.30 -10.49 2.42
C ILE A 112 -0.71 -11.24 3.30
N VAL A 113 -0.24 -12.18 4.14
CA VAL A 113 -1.11 -12.87 5.11
C VAL A 113 -1.69 -11.87 6.11
N ILE A 114 -0.88 -10.98 6.68
CA ILE A 114 -1.36 -9.93 7.60
C ILE A 114 -2.41 -9.05 6.91
N MET A 115 -2.13 -8.60 5.69
CA MET A 115 -3.08 -7.81 4.89
C MET A 115 -4.42 -8.54 4.73
N THR A 116 -4.38 -9.83 4.39
CA THR A 116 -5.58 -10.66 4.21
C THR A 116 -6.39 -10.76 5.50
N VAL A 117 -5.72 -10.97 6.64
CA VAL A 117 -6.36 -11.01 7.96
C VAL A 117 -7.02 -9.67 8.30
N LEU A 118 -6.35 -8.56 8.06
CA LEU A 118 -6.92 -7.21 8.30
C LEU A 118 -8.16 -6.97 7.44
N PHE A 119 -8.14 -7.37 6.16
CA PHE A 119 -9.32 -7.30 5.31
C PHE A 119 -10.47 -8.17 5.83
N ALA A 120 -10.19 -9.41 6.22
CA ALA A 120 -11.18 -10.31 6.77
C ALA A 120 -11.83 -9.70 8.03
N ILE A 121 -11.03 -9.18 8.96
CA ILE A 121 -11.55 -8.48 10.15
C ILE A 121 -12.43 -7.30 9.72
N GLY A 122 -11.99 -6.48 8.77
CA GLY A 122 -12.75 -5.34 8.28
C GLY A 122 -14.11 -5.71 7.67
N ILE A 123 -14.19 -6.84 6.95
CA ILE A 123 -15.43 -7.34 6.35
C ILE A 123 -16.39 -7.84 7.43
N PHE A 124 -15.91 -8.61 8.41
CA PHE A 124 -16.73 -9.23 9.44
C PHE A 124 -16.97 -8.32 10.65
N TYR A 125 -16.33 -7.14 10.70
CA TYR A 125 -16.52 -6.19 11.78
C TYR A 125 -17.94 -5.65 11.79
N LYS A 126 -18.75 -6.15 12.75
CA LYS A 126 -20.14 -5.72 12.93
C LYS A 126 -20.16 -4.37 13.65
N ASN A 127 -20.75 -3.37 13.02
CA ASN A 127 -20.95 -2.07 13.64
C ASN A 127 -22.21 -2.17 14.54
N GLU A 128 -22.06 -2.46 15.84
CA GLU A 128 -23.16 -2.63 16.78
C GLU A 128 -23.93 -1.32 17.07
N ASN A 129 -23.35 -0.17 16.68
CA ASN A 129 -23.93 1.15 16.99
C ASN A 129 -25.08 1.59 16.07
N MET A 130 -25.52 0.79 15.11
CA MET A 130 -26.63 1.16 14.21
C MET A 130 -28.02 0.69 14.68
N ASN A 131 -28.13 0.03 15.84
CA ASN A 131 -29.39 -0.51 16.32
C ASN A 131 -30.06 0.33 17.44
N HIS A 132 -29.60 1.56 17.69
CA HIS A 132 -30.16 2.43 18.74
C HIS A 132 -30.78 3.72 18.17
N ASN A 133 -31.53 3.62 17.06
CA ASN A 133 -32.50 4.68 16.70
C ASN A 133 -33.77 4.04 16.16
#